data_30a4f832c3fdfcc03dd63c912dbab775
#
_entry.id   30a4f832c3fdfcc03dd63c912dbab775
#
_cell.length_a   1.000
_cell.length_b   1.000
_cell.length_c   1.000
_cell.angle_alpha   90.00
_cell.angle_beta   90.00
_cell.angle_gamma   90.00
#
_symmetry.space_group_name_H-M   'P 1'
#
loop_
_entity.id
_entity.type
_entity.pdbx_description
1 polymer ?
#
loop_
_entity_poly.entity_id
_entity_poly.type
_entity_poly.pdbx_seq_one_letter_code
_entity_poly.pdbx_strand_id
1 'polypeptide(L)'
;MTTVLACPVCGAELTIRAADAACPNAHSFDRARSGYLNLLLSNKKQSAEPGDSLDMLHSRRTFLQAGFYDQMAAAANRAVAFVLSGRTEMHVADLGCGEGYFTALLHRALVSASPAHVCYGVDISRPGIKMATTYDRAINWIVASLHHSPFRPRSLDVVLSTFAPIDAADVRRVVRDEGALVTVTPGPDHLDALRHIIYTSVKPHPQTPALMAGDTLFEQTVSTRVRYPISVDTPQQVMNLLAMTPYYWNINRATLARVEALSRLELTVDAYVSVFRPARAPLMTS
;
A
#
# COMPACT_ATOMS: atom_id res chain seq x y z
N MET A 1 7.51 -22.32 9.72
CA MET A 1 7.79 -21.43 8.58
C MET A 1 8.89 -20.47 8.97
N THR A 2 9.93 -20.36 8.17
CA THR A 2 11.03 -19.39 8.39
C THR A 2 10.45 -17.99 8.19
N THR A 3 10.67 -17.08 9.15
CA THR A 3 10.19 -15.71 9.00
C THR A 3 11.04 -14.96 7.97
N VAL A 4 10.40 -14.09 7.19
CA VAL A 4 11.10 -13.17 6.26
C VAL A 4 11.42 -11.83 6.90
N LEU A 5 11.05 -11.63 8.18
CA LEU A 5 11.27 -10.37 8.88
C LEU A 5 12.70 -10.25 9.41
N ALA A 6 13.23 -9.05 9.28
CA ALA A 6 14.55 -8.65 9.78
C ALA A 6 14.43 -7.68 10.96
N CYS A 7 15.34 -7.79 11.90
CA CYS A 7 15.46 -6.85 13.01
C CYS A 7 15.80 -5.45 12.49
N PRO A 8 15.02 -4.42 12.78
CA PRO A 8 15.28 -3.06 12.30
C PRO A 8 16.52 -2.41 12.92
N VAL A 9 17.12 -3.03 13.95
CA VAL A 9 18.33 -2.55 14.62
C VAL A 9 19.59 -3.15 14.00
N CYS A 10 19.62 -4.48 13.77
CA CYS A 10 20.82 -5.20 13.38
C CYS A 10 20.69 -6.06 12.11
N GLY A 11 19.53 -6.10 11.49
CA GLY A 11 19.28 -6.87 10.26
C GLY A 11 19.16 -8.39 10.45
N ALA A 12 19.43 -8.93 11.64
CA ALA A 12 19.29 -10.35 11.91
C ALA A 12 17.83 -10.82 11.80
N GLU A 13 17.62 -12.10 11.53
CA GLU A 13 16.28 -12.69 11.45
C GLU A 13 15.51 -12.52 12.76
N LEU A 14 14.21 -12.17 12.64
CA LEU A 14 13.30 -12.10 13.78
C LEU A 14 12.58 -13.43 13.98
N THR A 15 12.58 -13.95 15.17
CA THR A 15 11.70 -15.05 15.59
C THR A 15 10.40 -14.44 16.11
N ILE A 16 9.27 -14.78 15.46
CA ILE A 16 7.95 -14.30 15.84
C ILE A 16 7.37 -15.21 16.93
N ARG A 17 6.94 -14.63 18.04
CA ARG A 17 6.30 -15.31 19.18
C ARG A 17 4.88 -14.76 19.39
N ALA A 18 4.16 -15.33 20.33
CA ALA A 18 2.80 -14.88 20.62
C ALA A 18 2.75 -13.44 21.15
N ALA A 19 3.69 -13.05 22.00
CA ALA A 19 3.73 -11.74 22.67
C ALA A 19 4.73 -10.75 22.05
N ASP A 20 5.74 -11.22 21.33
CA ASP A 20 6.84 -10.40 20.82
C ASP A 20 7.45 -10.95 19.52
N ALA A 21 8.43 -10.21 19.00
CA ALA A 21 9.39 -10.68 18.02
C ALA A 21 10.80 -10.37 18.52
N ALA A 22 11.71 -11.33 18.47
CA ALA A 22 13.07 -11.15 18.97
C ALA A 22 14.12 -11.67 17.97
N CYS A 23 15.31 -11.06 17.97
CA CYS A 23 16.44 -11.52 17.19
C CYS A 23 17.52 -12.19 18.08
N PRO A 24 18.49 -12.93 17.50
CA PRO A 24 19.58 -13.55 18.24
C PRO A 24 20.44 -12.56 19.04
N ASN A 25 20.47 -11.29 18.64
CA ASN A 25 21.24 -10.22 19.31
C ASN A 25 20.44 -9.54 20.44
N ALA A 26 19.42 -10.21 20.98
CA ALA A 26 18.61 -9.79 22.12
C ALA A 26 17.77 -8.51 21.91
N HIS A 27 17.58 -8.04 20.64
CA HIS A 27 16.58 -7.00 20.38
C HIS A 27 15.19 -7.64 20.38
N SER A 28 14.26 -7.06 21.14
CA SER A 28 12.87 -7.52 21.26
C SER A 28 11.90 -6.40 20.94
N PHE A 29 10.78 -6.77 20.30
CA PHE A 29 9.73 -5.85 19.83
C PHE A 29 8.37 -6.41 20.24
N ASP A 30 7.63 -5.65 21.03
CA ASP A 30 6.33 -6.09 21.54
C ASP A 30 5.28 -6.23 20.43
N ARG A 31 4.49 -7.27 20.54
CA ARG A 31 3.24 -7.38 19.78
C ARG A 31 2.13 -6.68 20.56
N ALA A 32 1.47 -5.73 19.90
CA ALA A 32 0.33 -5.04 20.49
C ALA A 32 -0.83 -6.02 20.78
N ARG A 33 -1.68 -5.70 21.77
CA ARG A 33 -2.88 -6.51 22.08
C ARG A 33 -3.82 -6.70 20.88
N SER A 34 -3.86 -5.74 19.95
CA SER A 34 -4.60 -5.85 18.69
C SER A 34 -3.94 -6.75 17.64
N GLY A 35 -2.71 -7.26 17.90
CA GLY A 35 -2.05 -8.29 17.08
C GLY A 35 -0.97 -7.78 16.14
N TYR A 36 -0.72 -6.47 15.97
CA TYR A 36 0.35 -5.96 15.11
C TYR A 36 1.72 -5.94 15.82
N LEU A 37 2.80 -6.00 15.04
CA LEU A 37 4.16 -5.74 15.49
C LEU A 37 4.53 -4.27 15.26
N ASN A 38 5.23 -3.66 16.24
CA ASN A 38 5.79 -2.33 16.06
C ASN A 38 7.31 -2.42 15.88
N LEU A 39 7.75 -2.33 14.62
CA LEU A 39 9.15 -2.35 14.22
C LEU A 39 9.70 -0.96 13.86
N LEU A 40 8.90 0.11 14.08
CA LEU A 40 9.34 1.49 13.84
C LEU A 40 10.17 1.98 15.03
N LEU A 41 11.46 2.18 14.77
CA LEU A 41 12.37 2.70 15.81
C LEU A 41 12.06 4.17 16.13
N SER A 42 12.15 4.54 17.39
CA SER A 42 11.83 5.90 17.87
C SER A 42 12.71 6.99 17.26
N ASN A 43 13.96 6.69 16.97
CA ASN A 43 14.92 7.61 16.32
C ASN A 43 14.70 7.77 14.79
N LYS A 44 13.82 6.96 14.19
CA LYS A 44 13.44 7.06 12.76
C LYS A 44 12.08 7.72 12.53
N LYS A 45 11.43 8.21 13.59
CA LYS A 45 10.19 8.98 13.47
C LYS A 45 10.51 10.40 13.03
N GLN A 46 9.91 10.85 11.93
CA GLN A 46 10.03 12.24 11.46
C GLN A 46 9.04 13.18 12.15
N SER A 47 8.00 12.65 12.80
CA SER A 47 7.02 13.37 13.60
C SER A 47 6.57 12.51 14.78
N ALA A 48 5.85 13.10 15.74
CA ALA A 48 5.30 12.37 16.88
C ALA A 48 4.29 11.28 16.43
N GLU A 49 3.48 11.61 15.40
CA GLU A 49 2.50 10.72 14.77
C GLU A 49 2.69 10.77 13.25
N PRO A 50 3.57 9.92 12.68
CA PRO A 50 3.77 9.88 11.25
C PRO A 50 2.60 9.19 10.54
N GLY A 51 2.27 9.63 9.32
CA GLY A 51 1.20 9.08 8.49
C GLY A 51 -0.10 9.88 8.59
N ASP A 52 -1.19 9.27 8.12
CA ASP A 52 -2.50 9.90 8.07
C ASP A 52 -3.12 10.11 9.47
N SER A 53 -3.88 11.19 9.64
CA SER A 53 -4.64 11.43 10.87
C SER A 53 -5.77 10.41 11.06
N LEU A 54 -6.26 10.26 12.29
CA LEU A 54 -7.38 9.36 12.58
C LEU A 54 -8.62 9.69 11.74
N ASP A 55 -8.93 10.96 11.57
CA ASP A 55 -10.10 11.42 10.81
C ASP A 55 -9.98 11.05 9.32
N MET A 56 -8.77 11.20 8.75
CA MET A 56 -8.50 10.74 7.38
C MET A 56 -8.66 9.22 7.25
N LEU A 57 -8.12 8.46 8.20
CA LEU A 57 -8.20 7.00 8.21
C LEU A 57 -9.66 6.52 8.33
N HIS A 58 -10.48 7.16 9.17
CA HIS A 58 -11.90 6.86 9.28
C HIS A 58 -12.68 7.20 8.00
N SER A 59 -12.44 8.38 7.44
CA SER A 59 -13.05 8.80 6.18
C SER A 59 -12.69 7.86 5.04
N ARG A 60 -11.39 7.49 4.94
CA ARG A 60 -10.89 6.52 3.97
C ARG A 60 -11.56 5.16 4.13
N ARG A 61 -11.59 4.62 5.34
CA ARG A 61 -12.26 3.35 5.61
C ARG A 61 -13.72 3.36 5.20
N THR A 62 -14.46 4.39 5.58
CA THR A 62 -15.88 4.53 5.25
C THR A 62 -16.09 4.57 3.74
N PHE A 63 -15.26 5.35 3.02
CA PHE A 63 -15.34 5.44 1.56
C PHE A 63 -14.98 4.12 0.87
N LEU A 64 -13.89 3.47 1.28
CA LEU A 64 -13.43 2.23 0.67
C LEU A 64 -14.40 1.07 0.94
N GLN A 65 -14.94 0.97 2.15
CA GLN A 65 -15.93 -0.05 2.51
C GLN A 65 -17.27 0.12 1.77
N ALA A 66 -17.57 1.28 1.21
CA ALA A 66 -18.68 1.48 0.30
C ALA A 66 -18.47 0.83 -1.10
N GLY A 67 -17.28 0.26 -1.36
CA GLY A 67 -16.99 -0.52 -2.57
C GLY A 67 -16.58 0.29 -3.79
N PHE A 68 -16.43 1.61 -3.66
CA PHE A 68 -16.09 2.47 -4.82
C PHE A 68 -14.78 2.08 -5.51
N TYR A 69 -13.86 1.40 -4.80
CA TYR A 69 -12.55 0.98 -5.35
C TYR A 69 -12.41 -0.53 -5.54
N ASP A 70 -13.49 -1.29 -5.41
CA ASP A 70 -13.46 -2.76 -5.54
C ASP A 70 -12.96 -3.25 -6.90
N GLN A 71 -13.38 -2.61 -8.00
CA GLN A 71 -12.93 -2.99 -9.34
C GLN A 71 -11.42 -2.77 -9.52
N MET A 72 -10.90 -1.67 -8.97
CA MET A 72 -9.46 -1.37 -8.98
C MET A 72 -8.70 -2.36 -8.11
N ALA A 73 -9.19 -2.66 -6.90
CA ALA A 73 -8.59 -3.66 -6.01
C ALA A 73 -8.58 -5.05 -6.67
N ALA A 74 -9.69 -5.45 -7.32
CA ALA A 74 -9.76 -6.71 -8.03
C ALA A 74 -8.74 -6.80 -9.18
N ALA A 75 -8.48 -5.70 -9.89
CA ALA A 75 -7.45 -5.67 -10.93
C ALA A 75 -6.04 -5.84 -10.35
N ALA A 76 -5.73 -5.16 -9.23
CA ALA A 76 -4.46 -5.34 -8.53
C ALA A 76 -4.30 -6.78 -8.03
N ASN A 77 -5.35 -7.37 -7.44
CA ASN A 77 -5.34 -8.74 -6.96
C ASN A 77 -5.10 -9.75 -8.09
N ARG A 78 -5.70 -9.55 -9.28
CA ARG A 78 -5.42 -10.38 -10.47
C ARG A 78 -3.97 -10.28 -10.93
N ALA A 79 -3.38 -9.07 -10.91
CA ALA A 79 -1.98 -8.89 -11.26
C ALA A 79 -1.05 -9.61 -10.29
N VAL A 80 -1.32 -9.53 -8.98
CA VAL A 80 -0.57 -10.28 -7.95
C VAL A 80 -0.74 -11.79 -8.14
N ALA A 81 -1.96 -12.29 -8.32
CA ALA A 81 -2.24 -13.72 -8.53
C ALA A 81 -1.55 -14.25 -9.79
N PHE A 82 -1.50 -13.47 -10.87
CA PHE A 82 -0.78 -13.84 -12.10
C PHE A 82 0.73 -13.98 -11.84
N VAL A 83 1.34 -13.07 -11.10
CA VAL A 83 2.77 -13.14 -10.72
C VAL A 83 3.07 -14.38 -9.89
N LEU A 84 2.14 -14.79 -9.02
CA LEU A 84 2.30 -15.90 -8.08
C LEU A 84 1.93 -17.26 -8.68
N SER A 85 1.40 -17.30 -9.89
CA SER A 85 0.95 -18.54 -10.54
C SER A 85 2.05 -19.60 -10.58
N GLY A 86 1.70 -20.82 -10.14
CA GLY A 86 2.62 -21.97 -10.12
C GLY A 86 3.60 -22.02 -8.93
N ARG A 87 3.50 -21.09 -7.95
CA ARG A 87 4.33 -21.08 -6.75
C ARG A 87 3.63 -21.79 -5.59
N THR A 88 4.39 -22.38 -4.67
CA THR A 88 3.87 -23.20 -3.56
C THR A 88 3.97 -22.58 -2.18
N GLU A 89 4.98 -21.75 -1.93
CA GLU A 89 5.12 -20.98 -0.68
C GLU A 89 5.41 -19.52 -1.05
N MET A 90 4.54 -18.60 -0.64
CA MET A 90 4.59 -17.23 -1.12
C MET A 90 4.57 -16.23 0.03
N HIS A 91 5.44 -15.23 -0.06
CA HIS A 91 5.46 -14.08 0.82
C HIS A 91 5.07 -12.82 0.06
N VAL A 92 3.93 -12.23 0.43
CA VAL A 92 3.38 -11.05 -0.23
C VAL A 92 3.28 -9.91 0.78
N ALA A 93 3.85 -8.75 0.46
CA ALA A 93 3.79 -7.57 1.31
C ALA A 93 3.07 -6.41 0.60
N ASP A 94 2.12 -5.79 1.28
CA ASP A 94 1.52 -4.50 0.89
C ASP A 94 2.24 -3.39 1.65
N LEU A 95 3.04 -2.58 0.93
CA LEU A 95 3.84 -1.50 1.48
C LEU A 95 3.09 -0.16 1.33
N GLY A 96 2.77 0.46 2.46
CA GLY A 96 1.88 1.61 2.54
C GLY A 96 0.41 1.18 2.60
N CYS A 97 0.13 0.13 3.37
CA CYS A 97 -1.20 -0.49 3.43
C CYS A 97 -2.28 0.37 4.11
N GLY A 98 -1.88 1.46 4.76
CA GLY A 98 -2.78 2.37 5.46
C GLY A 98 -3.62 1.66 6.52
N GLU A 99 -4.96 1.77 6.36
CA GLU A 99 -5.94 1.13 7.25
C GLU A 99 -6.29 -0.32 6.86
N GLY A 100 -5.62 -0.88 5.82
CA GLY A 100 -5.61 -2.31 5.50
C GLY A 100 -6.64 -2.82 4.49
N TYR A 101 -7.46 -1.97 3.87
CA TYR A 101 -8.52 -2.38 2.94
C TYR A 101 -7.99 -3.20 1.75
N PHE A 102 -7.00 -2.69 1.02
CA PHE A 102 -6.44 -3.39 -0.15
C PHE A 102 -5.74 -4.68 0.24
N THR A 103 -4.99 -4.67 1.34
CA THR A 103 -4.32 -5.87 1.87
C THR A 103 -5.32 -6.97 2.23
N ALA A 104 -6.45 -6.60 2.87
CA ALA A 104 -7.49 -7.56 3.24
C ALA A 104 -8.19 -8.15 2.01
N LEU A 105 -8.47 -7.35 0.98
CA LEU A 105 -9.04 -7.85 -0.27
C LEU A 105 -8.06 -8.76 -1.02
N LEU A 106 -6.78 -8.40 -1.04
CA LEU A 106 -5.73 -9.24 -1.62
C LEU A 106 -5.64 -10.58 -0.90
N HIS A 107 -5.56 -10.57 0.43
CA HIS A 107 -5.47 -11.80 1.23
C HIS A 107 -6.65 -12.74 0.95
N ARG A 108 -7.89 -12.23 0.94
CA ARG A 108 -9.08 -13.02 0.59
C ARG A 108 -8.99 -13.63 -0.82
N ALA A 109 -8.53 -12.86 -1.79
CA ALA A 109 -8.35 -13.35 -3.17
C ALA A 109 -7.29 -14.47 -3.23
N LEU A 110 -6.19 -14.33 -2.49
CA LEU A 110 -5.12 -15.33 -2.44
C LEU A 110 -5.55 -16.60 -1.70
N VAL A 111 -6.31 -16.51 -0.61
CA VAL A 111 -6.87 -17.69 0.10
C VAL A 111 -7.70 -18.54 -0.86
N SER A 112 -8.48 -17.90 -1.74
CA SER A 112 -9.31 -18.61 -2.72
C SER A 112 -8.51 -19.23 -3.87
N ALA A 113 -7.36 -18.64 -4.24
CA ALA A 113 -6.55 -19.04 -5.40
C ALA A 113 -5.39 -19.97 -5.03
N SER A 114 -4.78 -19.79 -3.86
CA SER A 114 -3.62 -20.55 -3.40
C SER A 114 -3.48 -20.45 -1.87
N PRO A 115 -3.74 -21.53 -1.14
CA PRO A 115 -3.81 -21.49 0.33
C PRO A 115 -2.46 -21.30 1.02
N ALA A 116 -1.34 -21.60 0.37
CA ALA A 116 0.00 -21.55 0.98
C ALA A 116 0.69 -20.21 0.75
N HIS A 117 0.19 -19.13 1.38
CA HIS A 117 0.81 -17.82 1.34
C HIS A 117 0.87 -17.16 2.72
N VAL A 118 1.82 -16.25 2.90
CA VAL A 118 1.92 -15.36 4.06
C VAL A 118 1.79 -13.93 3.57
N CYS A 119 0.81 -13.22 4.12
CA CYS A 119 0.51 -11.83 3.76
C CYS A 119 0.98 -10.88 4.87
N TYR A 120 1.56 -9.76 4.46
CA TYR A 120 2.05 -8.69 5.33
C TYR A 120 1.44 -7.36 4.91
N GLY A 121 0.90 -6.59 5.87
CA GLY A 121 0.53 -5.20 5.68
C GLY A 121 1.48 -4.31 6.48
N VAL A 122 2.16 -3.40 5.80
CA VAL A 122 3.18 -2.52 6.41
C VAL A 122 2.82 -1.06 6.18
N ASP A 123 2.77 -0.29 7.26
CA ASP A 123 2.58 1.15 7.19
C ASP A 123 3.31 1.85 8.34
N ILE A 124 3.64 3.11 8.15
CA ILE A 124 4.24 3.95 9.19
C ILE A 124 3.21 4.43 10.21
N SER A 125 1.93 4.51 9.81
CA SER A 125 0.81 4.96 10.64
C SER A 125 0.40 3.89 11.64
N ARG A 126 0.78 4.09 12.90
CA ARG A 126 0.33 3.22 13.99
C ARG A 126 -1.20 3.17 14.14
N PRO A 127 -1.95 4.30 14.05
CA PRO A 127 -3.41 4.27 14.02
C PRO A 127 -3.96 3.47 12.84
N GLY A 128 -3.40 3.64 11.64
CA GLY A 128 -3.81 2.89 10.45
C GLY A 128 -3.65 1.39 10.64
N ILE A 129 -2.48 0.95 11.06
CA ILE A 129 -2.21 -0.48 11.34
C ILE A 129 -3.12 -1.02 12.45
N LYS A 130 -3.38 -0.26 13.52
CA LYS A 130 -4.34 -0.66 14.55
C LYS A 130 -5.74 -0.86 13.96
N MET A 131 -6.18 -0.02 13.05
CA MET A 131 -7.45 -0.21 12.33
C MET A 131 -7.38 -1.44 11.43
N ALA A 132 -6.28 -1.65 10.70
CA ALA A 132 -6.09 -2.77 9.79
C ALA A 132 -6.24 -4.13 10.48
N THR A 133 -5.82 -4.28 11.75
CA THR A 133 -5.95 -5.54 12.51
C THR A 133 -7.39 -6.02 12.67
N THR A 134 -8.38 -5.17 12.42
CA THR A 134 -9.80 -5.54 12.50
C THR A 134 -10.31 -6.29 11.28
N TYR A 135 -9.58 -6.27 10.15
CA TYR A 135 -10.00 -6.96 8.93
C TYR A 135 -9.72 -8.47 8.99
N ASP A 136 -8.48 -8.85 9.29
CA ASP A 136 -8.09 -10.24 9.32
C ASP A 136 -6.86 -10.45 10.22
N ARG A 137 -6.92 -11.45 11.10
CA ARG A 137 -5.83 -11.80 12.01
C ARG A 137 -4.78 -12.72 11.39
N ALA A 138 -5.07 -13.32 10.23
CA ALA A 138 -4.12 -14.12 9.48
C ALA A 138 -3.07 -13.26 8.75
N ILE A 139 -3.35 -11.97 8.58
CA ILE A 139 -2.41 -11.02 7.99
C ILE A 139 -1.44 -10.53 9.07
N ASN A 140 -0.16 -10.49 8.73
CA ASN A 140 0.88 -9.93 9.60
C ASN A 140 0.93 -8.41 9.45
N TRP A 141 0.30 -7.69 10.38
CA TRP A 141 0.25 -6.25 10.40
C TRP A 141 1.47 -5.67 11.11
N ILE A 142 2.16 -4.71 10.48
CA ILE A 142 3.46 -4.22 10.96
C ILE A 142 3.52 -2.69 10.85
N VAL A 143 3.87 -2.03 11.94
CA VAL A 143 4.23 -0.60 11.93
C VAL A 143 5.72 -0.50 11.62
N ALA A 144 6.10 0.05 10.46
CA ALA A 144 7.49 0.22 10.06
C ALA A 144 7.64 1.33 9.00
N SER A 145 8.87 1.78 8.77
CA SER A 145 9.21 2.67 7.67
C SER A 145 9.24 1.92 6.35
N LEU A 146 8.81 2.58 5.26
CA LEU A 146 8.89 2.06 3.89
C LEU A 146 10.26 2.30 3.24
N HIS A 147 11.07 3.22 3.77
CA HIS A 147 12.43 3.49 3.28
C HIS A 147 13.48 2.48 3.77
N HIS A 148 13.12 1.63 4.68
CA HIS A 148 13.95 0.54 5.18
C HIS A 148 13.01 -0.49 5.78
N SER A 149 12.27 -1.16 4.90
CA SER A 149 11.25 -2.10 5.28
C SER A 149 11.84 -3.29 6.05
N PRO A 150 11.12 -3.85 7.02
CA PRO A 150 11.65 -4.83 7.96
C PRO A 150 11.68 -6.24 7.36
N PHE A 151 12.10 -6.35 6.10
CA PHE A 151 12.21 -7.63 5.41
C PHE A 151 13.66 -7.97 5.09
N ARG A 152 13.97 -9.25 5.11
CA ARG A 152 15.26 -9.78 4.70
C ARG A 152 15.45 -9.57 3.19
N PRO A 153 16.70 -9.42 2.73
CA PRO A 153 16.97 -9.35 1.29
C PRO A 153 16.41 -10.57 0.54
N ARG A 154 15.84 -10.35 -0.64
CA ARG A 154 15.34 -11.39 -1.56
C ARG A 154 14.40 -12.40 -0.89
N SER A 155 13.48 -11.90 -0.06
CA SER A 155 12.59 -12.76 0.73
C SER A 155 11.12 -12.68 0.32
N LEU A 156 10.72 -11.63 -0.40
CA LEU A 156 9.35 -11.43 -0.87
C LEU A 156 9.17 -11.87 -2.31
N ASP A 157 8.08 -12.56 -2.59
CA ASP A 157 7.67 -12.94 -3.94
C ASP A 157 6.98 -11.79 -4.67
N VAL A 158 6.14 -11.03 -3.94
CA VAL A 158 5.48 -9.83 -4.46
C VAL A 158 5.46 -8.73 -3.40
N VAL A 159 5.76 -7.53 -3.83
CA VAL A 159 5.42 -6.29 -3.14
C VAL A 159 4.26 -5.64 -3.89
N LEU A 160 3.17 -5.33 -3.18
CA LEU A 160 2.10 -4.46 -3.63
C LEU A 160 2.33 -3.06 -3.05
N SER A 161 2.03 -2.02 -3.82
CA SER A 161 1.95 -0.63 -3.34
C SER A 161 0.79 0.07 -4.01
N THR A 162 -0.20 0.53 -3.23
CA THR A 162 -1.41 1.18 -3.72
C THR A 162 -1.44 2.63 -3.26
N PHE A 163 -1.28 3.58 -4.19
CA PHE A 163 -1.25 5.02 -3.92
C PHE A 163 -0.25 5.45 -2.83
N ALA A 164 0.76 4.64 -2.58
CA ALA A 164 1.78 4.89 -1.57
C ALA A 164 3.15 5.23 -2.21
N PRO A 165 4.01 5.96 -1.50
CA PRO A 165 5.38 6.20 -1.98
C PRO A 165 6.18 4.90 -2.02
N ILE A 166 7.08 4.79 -3.00
CA ILE A 166 7.95 3.63 -3.22
C ILE A 166 9.41 4.07 -3.06
N ASP A 167 10.16 3.32 -2.28
CA ASP A 167 11.61 3.33 -2.31
C ASP A 167 12.08 2.17 -3.19
N ALA A 168 12.43 2.46 -4.45
CA ALA A 168 12.79 1.45 -5.43
C ALA A 168 14.00 0.61 -5.00
N ALA A 169 14.98 1.21 -4.32
CA ALA A 169 16.18 0.52 -3.84
C ALA A 169 15.82 -0.46 -2.71
N ASP A 170 14.97 -0.04 -1.77
CA ASP A 170 14.51 -0.95 -0.69
C ASP A 170 13.62 -2.07 -1.23
N VAL A 171 12.71 -1.77 -2.15
CA VAL A 171 11.89 -2.81 -2.80
C VAL A 171 12.77 -3.79 -3.55
N ARG A 172 13.80 -3.32 -4.31
CA ARG A 172 14.75 -4.21 -5.01
C ARG A 172 15.54 -5.08 -4.03
N ARG A 173 15.88 -4.56 -2.88
CA ARG A 173 16.56 -5.30 -1.81
C ARG A 173 15.74 -6.48 -1.33
N VAL A 174 14.43 -6.29 -1.12
CA VAL A 174 13.57 -7.29 -0.47
C VAL A 174 12.91 -8.26 -1.43
N VAL A 175 12.65 -7.85 -2.68
CA VAL A 175 12.03 -8.70 -3.70
C VAL A 175 13.04 -9.72 -4.22
N ARG A 176 12.60 -10.97 -4.39
CA ARG A 176 13.36 -12.05 -5.05
C ARG A 176 13.63 -11.71 -6.51
N ASP A 177 14.66 -12.31 -7.09
CA ASP A 177 15.01 -12.02 -8.49
C ASP A 177 13.89 -12.43 -9.48
N GLU A 178 13.12 -13.47 -9.16
CA GLU A 178 11.91 -13.88 -9.91
C GLU A 178 10.62 -13.28 -9.34
N GLY A 179 10.74 -12.39 -8.34
CA GLY A 179 9.62 -11.69 -7.72
C GLY A 179 9.12 -10.54 -8.58
N ALA A 180 8.19 -9.75 -8.03
CA ALA A 180 7.70 -8.55 -8.67
C ALA A 180 7.28 -7.46 -7.68
N LEU A 181 7.31 -6.22 -8.17
CA LEU A 181 6.60 -5.09 -7.61
C LEU A 181 5.32 -4.88 -8.44
N VAL A 182 4.18 -4.85 -7.77
CA VAL A 182 2.89 -4.46 -8.36
C VAL A 182 2.52 -3.09 -7.79
N THR A 183 2.23 -2.13 -8.65
CA THR A 183 1.82 -0.79 -8.21
C THR A 183 0.43 -0.46 -8.70
N VAL A 184 -0.31 0.30 -7.89
CA VAL A 184 -1.52 1.00 -8.32
C VAL A 184 -1.28 2.49 -8.20
N THR A 185 -1.31 3.19 -9.34
CA THR A 185 -1.09 4.64 -9.42
C THR A 185 -2.26 5.33 -10.08
N PRO A 186 -2.57 6.61 -9.73
CA PRO A 186 -3.67 7.32 -10.34
C PRO A 186 -3.41 7.55 -11.83
N GLY A 187 -4.44 7.31 -12.65
CA GLY A 187 -4.47 7.70 -14.05
C GLY A 187 -4.78 9.20 -14.23
N PRO A 188 -4.67 9.73 -15.46
CA PRO A 188 -4.85 11.16 -15.72
C PRO A 188 -6.23 11.69 -15.31
N ASP A 189 -7.27 10.87 -15.46
CA ASP A 189 -8.66 11.26 -15.18
C ASP A 189 -9.11 10.92 -13.73
N HIS A 190 -8.18 10.44 -12.87
CA HIS A 190 -8.53 10.01 -11.51
C HIS A 190 -9.10 11.16 -10.69
N LEU A 191 -10.38 11.00 -10.25
CA LEU A 191 -11.13 11.98 -9.48
C LEU A 191 -11.14 13.39 -10.11
N ASP A 192 -11.12 13.46 -11.45
CA ASP A 192 -10.93 14.71 -12.19
C ASP A 192 -12.00 15.76 -11.86
N ALA A 193 -13.28 15.36 -11.74
CA ALA A 193 -14.36 16.26 -11.38
C ALA A 193 -14.13 16.93 -9.99
N LEU A 194 -13.65 16.18 -9.00
CA LEU A 194 -13.30 16.72 -7.68
C LEU A 194 -12.12 17.68 -7.79
N ARG A 195 -11.10 17.32 -8.58
CA ARG A 195 -9.90 18.15 -8.77
C ARG A 195 -10.22 19.49 -9.43
N HIS A 196 -11.14 19.53 -10.39
CA HIS A 196 -11.61 20.78 -11.03
C HIS A 196 -12.43 21.66 -10.06
N ILE A 197 -13.06 21.10 -9.04
CA ILE A 197 -13.72 21.89 -7.99
C ILE A 197 -12.67 22.53 -7.07
N ILE A 198 -11.58 21.80 -6.79
CA ILE A 198 -10.56 22.22 -5.82
C ILE A 198 -9.53 23.15 -6.45
N TYR A 199 -9.07 22.85 -7.67
CA TYR A 199 -7.97 23.57 -8.31
C TYR A 199 -8.45 24.38 -9.53
N THR A 200 -7.89 25.56 -9.69
CA THR A 200 -8.12 26.40 -10.92
C THR A 200 -7.39 25.85 -12.13
N SER A 201 -6.32 25.08 -11.95
CA SER A 201 -5.58 24.39 -13.00
C SER A 201 -5.21 22.99 -12.52
N VAL A 202 -5.70 21.98 -13.23
CA VAL A 202 -5.49 20.57 -12.91
C VAL A 202 -4.35 20.02 -13.75
N LYS A 203 -3.28 19.56 -13.11
CA LYS A 203 -2.19 18.84 -13.77
C LYS A 203 -2.52 17.35 -13.83
N PRO A 204 -2.33 16.66 -14.98
CA PRO A 204 -2.53 15.22 -15.04
C PRO A 204 -1.58 14.49 -14.09
N HIS A 205 -2.04 13.34 -13.58
CA HIS A 205 -1.16 12.45 -12.81
C HIS A 205 -0.13 11.78 -13.71
N PRO A 206 1.10 11.55 -13.23
CA PRO A 206 2.08 10.77 -13.98
C PRO A 206 1.61 9.31 -14.10
N GLN A 207 1.80 8.70 -15.27
CA GLN A 207 1.39 7.31 -15.52
C GLN A 207 2.26 6.27 -14.79
N THR A 208 3.49 6.62 -14.49
CA THR A 208 4.45 5.78 -13.75
C THR A 208 4.79 6.45 -12.44
N PRO A 209 4.96 5.70 -11.34
CA PRO A 209 5.46 6.29 -10.11
C PRO A 209 6.73 7.09 -10.37
N ALA A 210 6.80 8.33 -9.88
CA ALA A 210 7.91 9.24 -10.16
C ALA A 210 9.29 8.60 -9.80
N LEU A 211 9.32 7.80 -8.74
CA LEU A 211 10.52 7.08 -8.29
C LEU A 211 10.91 5.90 -9.19
N MET A 212 9.99 5.45 -10.08
CA MET A 212 10.26 4.39 -11.06
C MET A 212 10.59 4.95 -12.44
N ALA A 213 10.37 6.25 -12.66
CA ALA A 213 10.68 6.91 -13.92
C ALA A 213 12.21 7.04 -14.09
N GLY A 214 12.78 6.29 -15.03
CA GLY A 214 14.24 6.27 -15.27
C GLY A 214 15.03 5.36 -14.32
N ASP A 215 14.35 4.57 -13.47
CA ASP A 215 15.00 3.59 -12.60
C ASP A 215 15.49 2.39 -13.41
N THR A 216 16.74 1.98 -13.18
CA THR A 216 17.38 0.82 -13.83
C THR A 216 17.23 -0.47 -13.01
N LEU A 217 16.68 -0.40 -11.80
CA LEU A 217 16.53 -1.54 -10.90
C LEU A 217 15.36 -2.44 -11.28
N PHE A 218 14.37 -1.89 -12.00
CA PHE A 218 13.16 -2.59 -12.39
C PHE A 218 12.81 -2.33 -13.86
N GLU A 219 12.22 -3.33 -14.49
CA GLU A 219 11.63 -3.27 -15.82
C GLU A 219 10.11 -3.40 -15.72
N GLN A 220 9.35 -2.48 -16.30
CA GLN A 220 7.90 -2.57 -16.38
C GLN A 220 7.52 -3.61 -17.44
N THR A 221 6.88 -4.70 -17.02
CA THR A 221 6.48 -5.80 -17.90
C THR A 221 5.02 -5.74 -18.33
N VAL A 222 4.16 -5.20 -17.46
CA VAL A 222 2.73 -5.04 -17.71
C VAL A 222 2.28 -3.70 -17.17
N SER A 223 1.35 -3.06 -17.88
CA SER A 223 0.58 -1.92 -17.36
C SER A 223 -0.84 -2.00 -17.89
N THR A 224 -1.80 -2.06 -16.99
CA THR A 224 -3.23 -2.16 -17.30
C THR A 224 -3.94 -0.94 -16.75
N ARG A 225 -4.64 -0.20 -17.60
CA ARG A 225 -5.50 0.90 -17.16
C ARG A 225 -6.86 0.36 -16.70
N VAL A 226 -7.28 0.75 -15.52
CA VAL A 226 -8.58 0.45 -14.93
C VAL A 226 -9.34 1.77 -14.83
N ARG A 227 -10.44 1.90 -15.58
CA ARG A 227 -11.20 3.15 -15.65
C ARG A 227 -12.69 2.86 -15.64
N TYR A 228 -13.41 3.46 -14.68
CA TYR A 228 -14.85 3.31 -14.53
C TYR A 228 -15.48 4.51 -13.80
N PRO A 229 -16.77 4.81 -14.06
CA PRO A 229 -17.49 5.86 -13.36
C PRO A 229 -17.92 5.37 -11.97
N ILE A 230 -17.98 6.29 -11.02
CA ILE A 230 -18.62 6.12 -9.71
C ILE A 230 -19.52 7.32 -9.42
N SER A 231 -20.57 7.10 -8.64
CA SER A 231 -21.39 8.18 -8.08
C SER A 231 -21.31 8.15 -6.56
N VAL A 232 -20.95 9.27 -5.96
CA VAL A 232 -21.06 9.50 -4.52
C VAL A 232 -22.33 10.34 -4.31
N ASP A 233 -23.33 9.74 -3.65
CA ASP A 233 -24.72 10.22 -3.70
C ASP A 233 -25.15 10.93 -2.40
N THR A 234 -24.22 11.18 -1.48
CA THR A 234 -24.50 11.91 -0.24
C THR A 234 -23.40 12.91 0.10
N PRO A 235 -23.73 14.02 0.78
CA PRO A 235 -22.73 14.98 1.24
C PRO A 235 -21.63 14.31 2.09
N GLN A 236 -21.99 13.35 2.93
CA GLN A 236 -21.01 12.64 3.76
C GLN A 236 -20.03 11.80 2.93
N GLN A 237 -20.49 11.14 1.85
CA GLN A 237 -19.60 10.40 0.95
C GLN A 237 -18.65 11.33 0.20
N VAL A 238 -19.14 12.51 -0.24
CA VAL A 238 -18.30 13.55 -0.87
C VAL A 238 -17.21 14.02 0.10
N MET A 239 -17.58 14.29 1.36
CA MET A 239 -16.62 14.70 2.38
C MET A 239 -15.64 13.60 2.77
N ASN A 240 -16.08 12.34 2.88
CA ASN A 240 -15.19 11.20 3.11
C ASN A 240 -14.19 11.03 1.96
N LEU A 241 -14.64 11.18 0.71
CA LEU A 241 -13.76 11.16 -0.45
C LEU A 241 -12.71 12.28 -0.38
N LEU A 242 -13.13 13.51 -0.12
CA LEU A 242 -12.19 14.64 0.01
C LEU A 242 -11.17 14.39 1.13
N ALA A 243 -11.66 14.02 2.32
CA ALA A 243 -10.83 13.86 3.53
C ALA A 243 -9.80 12.71 3.40
N MET A 244 -10.07 11.67 2.60
CA MET A 244 -9.10 10.60 2.37
C MET A 244 -7.99 10.96 1.38
N THR A 245 -8.11 12.08 0.67
CA THR A 245 -7.13 12.52 -0.33
C THR A 245 -6.16 13.57 0.24
N PRO A 246 -4.95 13.71 -0.34
CA PRO A 246 -4.02 14.78 0.05
C PRO A 246 -4.55 16.18 -0.28
N TYR A 247 -5.63 16.31 -1.06
CA TYR A 247 -6.23 17.59 -1.44
C TYR A 247 -6.82 18.31 -0.23
N TYR A 248 -7.32 17.58 0.77
CA TYR A 248 -7.93 18.13 1.98
C TYR A 248 -7.03 19.12 2.73
N TRP A 249 -5.72 18.85 2.75
CA TRP A 249 -4.75 19.70 3.48
C TRP A 249 -4.43 21.02 2.79
N ASN A 250 -4.71 21.13 1.49
CA ASN A 250 -4.38 22.28 0.67
C ASN A 250 -5.62 23.09 0.26
N ILE A 251 -6.80 22.73 0.77
CA ILE A 251 -8.06 23.38 0.40
C ILE A 251 -8.28 24.63 1.24
N ASN A 252 -8.62 25.76 0.59
CA ASN A 252 -9.04 26.97 1.30
C ASN A 252 -10.51 26.88 1.72
N ARG A 253 -10.90 27.74 2.68
CA ARG A 253 -12.25 27.75 3.27
C ARG A 253 -13.37 27.93 2.25
N ALA A 254 -13.17 28.79 1.25
CA ALA A 254 -14.19 29.04 0.20
C ALA A 254 -14.40 27.81 -0.68
N THR A 255 -13.32 27.13 -1.05
CA THR A 255 -13.39 25.89 -1.84
C THR A 255 -13.95 24.74 -1.01
N LEU A 256 -13.60 24.63 0.28
CA LEU A 256 -14.19 23.66 1.19
C LEU A 256 -15.71 23.81 1.27
N ALA A 257 -16.21 25.05 1.47
CA ALA A 257 -17.65 25.32 1.49
C ALA A 257 -18.36 24.95 0.18
N ARG A 258 -17.68 25.07 -0.98
CA ARG A 258 -18.21 24.59 -2.28
C ARG A 258 -18.35 23.08 -2.31
N VAL A 259 -17.38 22.34 -1.77
CA VAL A 259 -17.43 20.87 -1.71
C VAL A 259 -18.49 20.41 -0.70
N GLU A 260 -18.61 21.07 0.46
CA GLU A 260 -19.62 20.80 1.49
C GLU A 260 -21.06 21.00 0.98
N ALA A 261 -21.25 21.91 0.03
CA ALA A 261 -22.55 22.20 -0.58
C ALA A 261 -22.99 21.12 -1.60
N LEU A 262 -22.10 20.18 -1.98
CA LEU A 262 -22.44 19.13 -2.92
C LEU A 262 -23.26 18.04 -2.26
N SER A 263 -24.42 17.75 -2.81
CA SER A 263 -25.26 16.61 -2.41
C SER A 263 -24.89 15.33 -3.14
N ARG A 264 -24.27 15.43 -4.31
CA ARG A 264 -23.86 14.32 -5.19
C ARG A 264 -22.67 14.75 -6.04
N LEU A 265 -21.83 13.77 -6.42
CA LEU A 265 -20.73 14.00 -7.35
C LEU A 265 -20.49 12.75 -8.21
N GLU A 266 -20.54 12.91 -9.53
CA GLU A 266 -20.11 11.89 -10.49
C GLU A 266 -18.61 12.00 -10.70
N LEU A 267 -17.92 10.88 -10.65
CA LEU A 267 -16.47 10.79 -10.67
C LEU A 267 -15.99 9.67 -11.57
N THR A 268 -14.75 9.76 -12.00
CA THR A 268 -14.05 8.65 -12.65
C THR A 268 -12.97 8.12 -11.72
N VAL A 269 -13.02 6.83 -11.42
CA VAL A 269 -11.87 6.09 -10.93
C VAL A 269 -11.02 5.72 -12.13
N ASP A 270 -9.78 6.16 -12.14
CA ASP A 270 -8.83 5.91 -13.21
C ASP A 270 -7.48 5.57 -12.59
N ALA A 271 -6.97 4.40 -12.84
CA ALA A 271 -5.72 3.93 -12.25
C ALA A 271 -4.94 3.05 -13.22
N TYR A 272 -3.63 3.05 -13.09
CA TYR A 272 -2.76 2.07 -13.73
C TYR A 272 -2.35 1.02 -12.70
N VAL A 273 -2.60 -0.24 -13.03
CA VAL A 273 -2.03 -1.40 -12.35
C VAL A 273 -0.82 -1.86 -13.16
N SER A 274 0.36 -1.68 -12.61
CA SER A 274 1.62 -1.97 -13.31
C SER A 274 2.41 -3.04 -12.57
N VAL A 275 3.02 -3.95 -13.33
CA VAL A 275 3.91 -5.00 -12.83
C VAL A 275 5.34 -4.68 -13.27
N PHE A 276 6.22 -4.66 -12.29
CA PHE A 276 7.65 -4.43 -12.49
C PHE A 276 8.43 -5.67 -12.03
N ARG A 277 9.36 -6.12 -12.87
CA ARG A 277 10.29 -7.20 -12.54
C ARG A 277 11.66 -6.62 -12.23
N PRO A 278 12.43 -7.21 -11.30
CA PRO A 278 13.83 -6.86 -11.12
C PRO A 278 14.58 -6.88 -12.46
N ALA A 279 15.26 -5.80 -12.78
CA ALA A 279 16.08 -5.75 -13.99
C ALA A 279 17.19 -6.81 -13.90
N ARG A 280 17.38 -7.55 -14.98
CA ARG A 280 18.48 -8.50 -15.07
C ARG A 280 19.79 -7.73 -15.20
N ALA A 281 20.82 -8.12 -14.44
CA ALA A 281 22.14 -7.60 -14.68
C ALA A 281 22.52 -7.83 -16.16
N PRO A 282 23.10 -6.85 -16.85
CA PRO A 282 23.60 -7.07 -18.20
C PRO A 282 24.54 -8.29 -18.17
N LEU A 283 24.29 -9.27 -19.05
CA LEU A 283 25.22 -10.38 -19.25
C LEU A 283 26.56 -9.75 -19.62
N MET A 284 27.54 -9.85 -18.71
CA MET A 284 28.91 -9.50 -19.05
C MET A 284 29.32 -10.48 -20.16
N THR A 285 29.31 -10.02 -21.41
CA THR A 285 29.92 -10.75 -22.52
C THR A 285 31.41 -10.74 -22.25
N SER A 286 31.92 -11.88 -21.86
CA SER A 286 33.35 -12.17 -21.71
C SER A 286 34.04 -12.19 -23.07
#